data_62606fd4a8738d846a954647bfa5d768
#
_entry.id   62606fd4a8738d846a954647bfa5d768
#
_cell.length_a   1.000
_cell.length_b   1.000
_cell.length_c   1.000
_cell.angle_alpha   90.00
_cell.angle_beta   90.00
_cell.angle_gamma   90.00
#
_symmetry.space_group_name_H-M   'P 1'
#
loop_
_entity.id
_entity.type
_entity.pdbx_description
1 polymer ?
#
loop_
_entity_poly.entity_id
_entity_poly.type
_entity_poly.pdbx_seq_one_letter_code
_entity_poly.pdbx_strand_id
1 'polypeptide(L)'
;MMAWSGLATIVSFFVVLLLNKAAIADQAHVTAGAETGQAVFFSDGGTCFALTPQHVIDAGNGFGSLFLRDGVLLDGWAQRTLDLGHDLSLLTVDGAVTGACSAELLPHEDAMAQVLAAGGKLKMRVVLANGETIFRDVELVFQSRDKLTFREIQDPRQPPWSVQPGDSGALLMVGNVPVGIVQTQGSVDSLPSAIPWPYAVYLADWRSNSTVQPAAPAASAAVPETATVLRTTARPLAQDSSAEILTLPRSSGGEWHATPVEWPVEIVLALNGADVGRVSALTFVRAGDASNAHPREVEVFLSRDAEGERSWKSFGNAVLSKDLEAQTIDLAVPRLARRVRVLIYSGWATDGTISLGRIEITGE
;
A
#
# COMPACT_ATOMS: atom_id res chain seq x y z
N MET A 1 -55.45 30.95 51.42
CA MET A 1 -55.26 31.01 49.95
C MET A 1 -53.76 31.13 49.68
N MET A 2 -53.11 30.03 49.37
CA MET A 2 -51.68 29.96 49.04
C MET A 2 -51.52 29.77 47.53
N ALA A 3 -50.91 30.72 46.86
CA ALA A 3 -50.58 30.66 45.46
C ALA A 3 -49.20 30.00 45.29
N TRP A 4 -49.13 28.86 44.58
CA TRP A 4 -47.90 28.25 44.18
C TRP A 4 -47.53 28.74 42.80
N SER A 5 -46.41 29.44 42.71
CA SER A 5 -45.76 29.84 41.49
C SER A 5 -44.75 28.71 41.08
N GLY A 6 -45.10 27.94 40.04
CA GLY A 6 -44.20 26.94 39.46
C GLY A 6 -43.18 27.59 38.57
N LEU A 7 -41.89 27.46 38.90
CA LEU A 7 -40.76 27.81 38.04
C LEU A 7 -40.50 26.65 37.08
N ALA A 8 -40.81 26.83 35.81
CA ALA A 8 -40.43 25.90 34.77
C ALA A 8 -38.97 26.15 34.35
N THR A 9 -38.06 25.25 34.75
CA THR A 9 -36.67 25.26 34.34
C THR A 9 -36.56 24.62 32.95
N ILE A 10 -36.37 25.43 31.93
CA ILE A 10 -36.09 24.99 30.58
C ILE A 10 -34.60 24.56 30.54
N VAL A 11 -34.35 23.26 30.57
CA VAL A 11 -33.01 22.68 30.32
C VAL A 11 -32.81 22.64 28.82
N SER A 12 -32.09 23.62 28.28
CA SER A 12 -31.61 23.61 26.89
C SER A 12 -30.50 22.58 26.76
N PHE A 13 -30.81 21.41 26.20
CA PHE A 13 -29.83 20.44 25.73
C PHE A 13 -29.17 21.01 24.47
N PHE A 14 -28.02 21.65 24.63
CA PHE A 14 -27.10 21.86 23.50
C PHE A 14 -26.49 20.53 23.15
N VAL A 15 -27.07 19.84 22.18
CA VAL A 15 -26.40 18.73 21.47
C VAL A 15 -25.33 19.38 20.63
N VAL A 16 -24.09 19.40 21.14
CA VAL A 16 -22.91 19.69 20.35
C VAL A 16 -22.72 18.47 19.43
N LEU A 17 -23.28 18.55 18.24
CA LEU A 17 -22.89 17.69 17.13
C LEU A 17 -21.40 17.99 16.84
N LEU A 18 -20.51 17.25 17.46
CA LEU A 18 -19.14 17.11 17.00
C LEU A 18 -19.23 16.41 15.64
N LEU A 19 -19.44 17.20 14.60
CA LEU A 19 -19.15 16.79 13.24
C LEU A 19 -17.64 16.48 13.25
N ASN A 20 -17.29 15.20 13.41
CA ASN A 20 -15.99 14.71 13.02
C ASN A 20 -15.88 15.04 11.52
N LYS A 21 -15.33 16.22 11.20
CA LYS A 21 -14.78 16.45 9.88
C LYS A 21 -13.66 15.43 9.76
N ALA A 22 -13.94 14.32 9.06
CA ALA A 22 -12.86 13.48 8.57
C ALA A 22 -11.89 14.45 7.89
N ALA A 23 -10.69 14.59 8.45
CA ALA A 23 -9.68 15.45 7.87
C ALA A 23 -9.40 14.90 6.48
N ILE A 24 -9.76 15.66 5.46
CA ILE A 24 -9.45 15.29 4.08
C ILE A 24 -7.94 15.40 3.96
N ALA A 25 -7.30 14.36 3.45
CA ALA A 25 -5.89 14.42 3.11
C ALA A 25 -5.65 15.64 2.20
N ASP A 26 -4.76 16.52 2.59
CA ASP A 26 -4.42 17.66 1.77
C ASP A 26 -3.61 17.21 0.56
N GLN A 27 -3.64 18.02 -0.50
CA GLN A 27 -3.04 17.70 -1.78
C GLN A 27 -2.29 18.91 -2.31
N ALA A 28 -1.10 18.69 -2.86
CA ALA A 28 -0.30 19.72 -3.47
C ALA A 28 0.04 19.41 -4.93
N HIS A 29 0.30 20.45 -5.70
CA HIS A 29 0.99 20.34 -6.99
C HIS A 29 2.46 19.99 -6.76
N VAL A 30 2.99 19.04 -7.54
CA VAL A 30 4.40 18.61 -7.52
C VAL A 30 5.07 18.99 -8.81
N THR A 31 6.28 19.54 -8.73
CA THR A 31 7.18 19.71 -9.87
C THR A 31 8.50 18.98 -9.59
N ALA A 32 8.85 18.02 -10.41
CA ALA A 32 10.06 17.21 -10.28
C ALA A 32 10.77 17.12 -11.64
N GLY A 33 11.89 17.83 -11.78
CA GLY A 33 12.59 17.92 -13.07
C GLY A 33 11.70 18.51 -14.16
N ALA A 34 11.45 17.75 -15.23
CA ALA A 34 10.58 18.14 -16.34
C ALA A 34 9.11 17.68 -16.15
N GLU A 35 8.83 16.87 -15.16
CA GLU A 35 7.50 16.31 -14.90
C GLU A 35 6.76 17.11 -13.83
N THR A 36 5.43 17.07 -13.94
CA THR A 36 4.52 17.65 -12.96
C THR A 36 3.46 16.63 -12.58
N GLY A 37 2.93 16.77 -11.36
CA GLY A 37 1.90 15.91 -10.85
C GLY A 37 1.30 16.43 -9.55
N GLN A 38 0.76 15.52 -8.76
CA GLN A 38 0.10 15.80 -7.51
C GLN A 38 0.69 14.91 -6.41
N ALA A 39 0.69 15.41 -5.18
CA ALA A 39 1.02 14.62 -3.99
C ALA A 39 -0.07 14.79 -2.92
N VAL A 40 -0.38 13.70 -2.25
CA VAL A 40 -1.37 13.65 -1.17
C VAL A 40 -0.65 13.57 0.17
N PHE A 41 -0.89 14.54 1.05
CA PHE A 41 -0.21 14.66 2.34
C PHE A 41 -0.91 13.85 3.44
N PHE A 42 -0.12 13.33 4.35
CA PHE A 42 -0.59 12.75 5.60
C PHE A 42 0.49 12.86 6.69
N SER A 43 0.06 12.79 7.94
CA SER A 43 0.95 12.82 9.11
C SER A 43 1.03 11.43 9.72
N ASP A 44 2.24 10.97 10.02
CA ASP A 44 2.48 9.76 10.80
C ASP A 44 3.60 10.03 11.81
N GLY A 45 3.32 9.76 13.09
CA GLY A 45 4.27 9.99 14.19
C GLY A 45 4.79 11.44 14.29
N GLY A 46 4.03 12.44 13.80
CA GLY A 46 4.43 13.85 13.75
C GLY A 46 5.34 14.22 12.58
N THR A 47 5.64 13.27 11.70
CA THR A 47 6.35 13.51 10.43
C THR A 47 5.34 13.68 9.30
N CYS A 48 5.59 14.64 8.42
CA CYS A 48 4.78 14.85 7.23
C CYS A 48 5.29 13.97 6.10
N PHE A 49 4.40 13.18 5.53
CA PHE A 49 4.63 12.35 4.37
C PHE A 49 3.70 12.73 3.21
N ALA A 50 4.05 12.29 2.02
CA ALA A 50 3.18 12.40 0.86
C ALA A 50 3.23 11.14 0.00
N LEU A 51 2.10 10.86 -0.68
CA LEU A 51 2.02 9.84 -1.73
C LEU A 51 1.93 10.54 -3.08
N THR A 52 2.73 10.07 -4.04
CA THR A 52 2.70 10.54 -5.44
C THR A 52 2.99 9.37 -6.37
N PRO A 53 2.53 9.37 -7.63
CA PRO A 53 2.98 8.39 -8.60
C PRO A 53 4.50 8.42 -8.78
N GLN A 54 5.10 7.24 -8.89
CA GLN A 54 6.55 7.08 -8.95
C GLN A 54 7.16 7.81 -10.15
N HIS A 55 6.52 7.71 -11.34
CA HIS A 55 7.02 8.36 -12.55
C HIS A 55 7.12 9.89 -12.40
N VAL A 56 6.24 10.53 -11.60
CA VAL A 56 6.31 11.98 -11.34
C VAL A 56 7.59 12.35 -10.62
N ILE A 57 7.95 11.62 -9.58
CA ILE A 57 9.11 11.97 -8.73
C ILE A 57 10.44 11.46 -9.31
N ASP A 58 10.41 10.43 -10.17
CA ASP A 58 11.59 9.88 -10.83
C ASP A 58 12.27 10.90 -11.75
N ALA A 59 11.49 11.75 -12.41
CA ALA A 59 12.02 12.82 -13.27
C ALA A 59 12.91 13.83 -12.53
N GLY A 60 12.71 13.97 -11.21
CA GLY A 60 13.51 14.80 -10.31
C GLY A 60 14.54 14.02 -9.51
N ASN A 61 14.90 12.77 -9.91
CA ASN A 61 15.78 11.89 -9.15
C ASN A 61 15.32 11.65 -7.69
N GLY A 62 14.01 11.58 -7.50
CA GLY A 62 13.40 11.40 -6.18
C GLY A 62 13.17 12.69 -5.40
N PHE A 63 13.39 13.87 -6.00
CA PHE A 63 13.12 15.17 -5.40
C PHE A 63 12.04 15.92 -6.17
N GLY A 64 11.18 16.67 -5.45
CA GLY A 64 10.17 17.52 -6.05
C GLY A 64 9.87 18.74 -5.20
N SER A 65 9.52 19.85 -5.86
CA SER A 65 8.96 21.04 -5.22
C SER A 65 7.46 20.89 -5.08
N LEU A 66 6.92 21.33 -3.96
CA LEU A 66 5.51 21.22 -3.61
C LEU A 66 4.88 22.61 -3.50
N PHE A 67 3.68 22.76 -4.04
CA PHE A 67 2.92 24.00 -4.00
C PHE A 67 1.45 23.72 -3.65
N LEU A 68 0.95 24.43 -2.63
CA LEU A 68 -0.44 24.35 -2.16
C LEU A 68 -0.89 25.76 -1.80
N ARG A 69 -2.17 26.09 -2.03
CA ARG A 69 -2.78 27.32 -1.56
C ARG A 69 -3.86 27.01 -0.52
N ASP A 70 -3.57 27.43 0.72
CA ASP A 70 -4.54 27.47 1.81
C ASP A 70 -4.63 28.94 2.33
N GLY A 71 -5.45 29.74 1.63
CA GLY A 71 -5.48 31.20 1.83
C GLY A 71 -4.22 31.91 1.30
N VAL A 72 -3.04 31.43 1.70
CA VAL A 72 -1.72 31.85 1.19
C VAL A 72 -1.09 30.73 0.35
N LEU A 73 -0.13 31.07 -0.50
CA LEU A 73 0.66 30.08 -1.21
C LEU A 73 1.67 29.50 -0.21
N LEU A 74 1.60 28.20 0.00
CA LEU A 74 2.55 27.43 0.78
C LEU A 74 3.48 26.69 -0.20
N ASP A 75 4.77 26.74 0.06
CA ASP A 75 5.79 26.04 -0.70
C ASP A 75 6.55 25.06 0.20
N GLY A 76 7.13 24.07 -0.42
CA GLY A 76 7.93 23.06 0.24
C GLY A 76 8.65 22.19 -0.76
N TRP A 77 9.27 21.16 -0.26
CA TRP A 77 9.95 20.16 -1.05
C TRP A 77 9.71 18.77 -0.49
N ALA A 78 9.83 17.79 -1.34
CA ALA A 78 9.68 16.38 -0.97
C ALA A 78 10.86 15.58 -1.49
N GLN A 79 11.24 14.59 -0.71
CA GLN A 79 12.26 13.62 -1.07
C GLN A 79 11.66 12.22 -0.99
N ARG A 80 11.90 11.40 -2.00
CA ARG A 80 11.49 10.01 -2.00
C ARG A 80 12.19 9.26 -0.86
N THR A 81 11.39 8.73 0.03
CA THR A 81 11.83 7.84 1.10
C THR A 81 11.77 6.40 0.61
N LEU A 82 10.77 6.11 -0.24
CA LEU A 82 10.47 4.75 -0.56
C LEU A 82 9.65 4.60 -1.84
N ASP A 83 10.00 3.61 -2.65
CA ASP A 83 9.18 3.11 -3.74
C ASP A 83 8.21 2.04 -3.16
N LEU A 84 6.92 2.33 -3.26
CA LEU A 84 5.86 1.42 -2.79
C LEU A 84 5.45 0.41 -3.85
N GLY A 85 5.95 0.57 -5.07
CA GLY A 85 5.49 -0.16 -6.23
C GLY A 85 4.14 0.30 -6.77
N HIS A 86 3.60 -0.41 -7.77
CA HIS A 86 2.35 -0.02 -8.45
C HIS A 86 2.36 1.43 -8.91
N ASP A 87 3.53 1.93 -9.34
CA ASP A 87 3.74 3.35 -9.70
C ASP A 87 3.37 4.31 -8.56
N LEU A 88 3.69 3.97 -7.31
CA LEU A 88 3.45 4.80 -6.14
C LEU A 88 4.72 4.95 -5.31
N SER A 89 5.03 6.17 -4.88
CA SER A 89 6.16 6.51 -4.02
C SER A 89 5.70 7.20 -2.74
N LEU A 90 6.39 6.87 -1.64
CA LEU A 90 6.30 7.57 -0.36
C LEU A 90 7.40 8.61 -0.29
N LEU A 91 7.04 9.84 0.05
CA LEU A 91 7.93 10.98 0.18
C LEU A 91 7.94 11.48 1.62
N THR A 92 9.09 11.93 2.10
CA THR A 92 9.19 12.82 3.27
C THR A 92 9.04 14.25 2.79
N VAL A 93 8.26 15.05 3.49
CA VAL A 93 7.91 16.43 3.13
C VAL A 93 8.51 17.40 4.13
N ASP A 94 9.00 18.53 3.63
CA ASP A 94 9.53 19.64 4.43
C ASP A 94 9.11 20.99 3.84
N GLY A 95 9.30 22.07 4.61
CA GLY A 95 8.93 23.42 4.24
C GLY A 95 7.57 23.87 4.78
N ALA A 96 7.06 24.99 4.27
CA ALA A 96 5.81 25.57 4.77
C ALA A 96 4.57 24.71 4.54
N VAL A 97 4.59 23.83 3.52
CA VAL A 97 3.49 22.89 3.21
C VAL A 97 3.25 21.84 4.32
N THR A 98 4.22 21.62 5.23
CA THR A 98 4.04 20.70 6.36
C THR A 98 2.92 21.12 7.30
N GLY A 99 2.57 22.42 7.32
CA GLY A 99 1.42 22.92 8.06
C GLY A 99 0.07 22.37 7.59
N ALA A 100 0.00 21.90 6.33
CA ALA A 100 -1.19 21.25 5.76
C ALA A 100 -1.26 19.73 6.06
N CYS A 101 -0.23 19.16 6.68
CA CYS A 101 -0.09 17.73 6.95
C CYS A 101 -0.80 17.33 8.23
N SER A 102 -2.11 17.49 8.27
CA SER A 102 -2.90 17.32 9.51
C SER A 102 -3.68 16.01 9.59
N ALA A 103 -3.87 15.32 8.46
CA ALA A 103 -4.69 14.13 8.38
C ALA A 103 -3.87 12.86 8.58
N GLU A 104 -4.40 11.90 9.34
CA GLU A 104 -3.93 10.53 9.33
C GLU A 104 -4.37 9.84 8.03
N LEU A 105 -3.57 8.91 7.56
CA LEU A 105 -3.90 8.11 6.38
C LEU A 105 -4.87 6.99 6.78
N LEU A 106 -6.17 7.20 6.55
CA LEU A 106 -7.21 6.23 6.91
C LEU A 106 -7.73 5.48 5.68
N PRO A 107 -7.97 4.16 5.76
CA PRO A 107 -8.31 3.32 4.61
C PRO A 107 -9.75 3.47 4.09
N HIS A 108 -10.62 4.23 4.66
CA HIS A 108 -12.02 4.48 4.21
C HIS A 108 -12.68 3.26 3.53
N GLU A 109 -12.85 2.16 4.27
CA GLU A 109 -13.36 0.88 3.74
C GLU A 109 -14.71 1.01 3.05
N ASP A 110 -15.56 1.93 3.50
CA ASP A 110 -16.90 2.18 2.93
C ASP A 110 -16.88 3.07 1.68
N ALA A 111 -15.73 3.61 1.27
CA ALA A 111 -15.64 4.54 0.15
C ALA A 111 -16.24 3.96 -1.13
N MET A 112 -15.95 2.69 -1.41
CA MET A 112 -16.45 2.04 -2.63
C MET A 112 -17.97 1.79 -2.59
N ALA A 113 -18.54 1.47 -1.44
CA ALA A 113 -19.99 1.38 -1.29
C ALA A 113 -20.66 2.73 -1.57
N GLN A 114 -20.05 3.84 -1.15
CA GLN A 114 -20.53 5.19 -1.45
C GLN A 114 -20.44 5.51 -2.96
N VAL A 115 -19.37 5.07 -3.64
CA VAL A 115 -19.25 5.21 -5.11
C VAL A 115 -20.39 4.49 -5.84
N LEU A 116 -20.65 3.25 -5.45
CA LEU A 116 -21.74 2.47 -6.04
C LEU A 116 -23.10 3.12 -5.78
N ALA A 117 -23.35 3.61 -4.57
CA ALA A 117 -24.57 4.33 -4.23
C ALA A 117 -24.71 5.65 -5.01
N ALA A 118 -23.60 6.29 -5.39
CA ALA A 118 -23.57 7.48 -6.25
C ALA A 118 -23.67 7.15 -7.74
N GLY A 119 -23.91 5.88 -8.12
CA GLY A 119 -24.00 5.45 -9.51
C GLY A 119 -22.67 5.55 -10.26
N GLY A 120 -21.54 5.34 -9.57
CA GLY A 120 -20.20 5.41 -10.14
C GLY A 120 -19.66 6.84 -10.34
N LYS A 121 -20.41 7.87 -9.97
CA LYS A 121 -19.99 9.27 -10.15
C LYS A 121 -18.98 9.68 -9.08
N LEU A 122 -17.88 10.27 -9.52
CA LEU A 122 -16.77 10.73 -8.72
C LEU A 122 -16.38 12.16 -9.11
N LYS A 123 -15.62 12.81 -8.24
CA LYS A 123 -14.90 14.04 -8.56
C LYS A 123 -13.40 13.79 -8.52
N MET A 124 -12.69 14.22 -9.54
CA MET A 124 -11.24 14.29 -9.54
C MET A 124 -10.81 15.66 -9.01
N ARG A 125 -10.11 15.66 -7.89
CA ARG A 125 -9.53 16.86 -7.27
C ARG A 125 -8.14 17.07 -7.83
N VAL A 126 -7.88 18.23 -8.41
CA VAL A 126 -6.58 18.60 -9.00
C VAL A 126 -6.13 19.91 -8.39
N VAL A 127 -4.86 20.00 -8.00
CA VAL A 127 -4.20 21.24 -7.59
C VAL A 127 -3.38 21.78 -8.75
N LEU A 128 -3.69 22.96 -9.22
CA LEU A 128 -2.99 23.61 -10.32
C LEU A 128 -1.61 24.14 -9.86
N ALA A 129 -0.73 24.48 -10.80
CA ALA A 129 0.59 25.00 -10.51
C ALA A 129 0.59 26.33 -9.69
N ASN A 130 -0.51 27.07 -9.71
CA ASN A 130 -0.72 28.26 -8.87
C ASN A 130 -1.25 27.93 -7.46
N GLY A 131 -1.38 26.63 -7.12
CA GLY A 131 -1.91 26.12 -5.86
C GLY A 131 -3.44 26.10 -5.75
N GLU A 132 -4.18 26.57 -6.76
CA GLU A 132 -5.65 26.53 -6.75
C GLU A 132 -6.17 25.10 -6.95
N THR A 133 -7.21 24.73 -6.21
CA THR A 133 -7.87 23.43 -6.34
C THR A 133 -9.07 23.53 -7.28
N ILE A 134 -9.13 22.63 -8.25
CA ILE A 134 -10.28 22.45 -9.13
C ILE A 134 -10.87 21.04 -8.99
N PHE A 135 -12.14 20.88 -9.36
CA PHE A 135 -12.81 19.60 -9.38
C PHE A 135 -13.35 19.32 -10.78
N ARG A 136 -13.17 18.08 -11.23
CA ARG A 136 -13.65 17.57 -12.53
C ARG A 136 -14.51 16.35 -12.31
N ASP A 137 -15.61 16.25 -13.03
CA ASP A 137 -16.53 15.13 -12.91
C ASP A 137 -16.02 13.93 -13.72
N VAL A 138 -15.97 12.76 -13.08
CA VAL A 138 -15.56 11.50 -13.68
C VAL A 138 -16.52 10.38 -13.29
N GLU A 139 -16.51 9.29 -14.03
CA GLU A 139 -17.33 8.12 -13.77
C GLU A 139 -16.46 6.87 -13.73
N LEU A 140 -16.62 6.06 -12.69
CA LEU A 140 -15.96 4.78 -12.55
C LEU A 140 -16.48 3.80 -13.63
N VAL A 141 -15.56 3.19 -14.36
CA VAL A 141 -15.86 2.21 -15.42
C VAL A 141 -15.54 0.79 -14.96
N PHE A 142 -14.41 0.62 -14.26
CA PHE A 142 -13.94 -0.68 -13.80
C PHE A 142 -13.20 -0.55 -12.48
N GLN A 143 -13.28 -1.60 -11.67
CA GLN A 143 -12.60 -1.72 -10.39
C GLN A 143 -12.01 -3.12 -10.21
N SER A 144 -10.74 -3.15 -9.78
CA SER A 144 -10.11 -4.32 -9.17
C SER A 144 -9.54 -3.94 -7.80
N ARG A 145 -8.82 -4.86 -7.15
CA ARG A 145 -8.17 -4.58 -5.86
C ARG A 145 -7.13 -3.47 -5.95
N ASP A 146 -6.37 -3.43 -7.03
CA ASP A 146 -5.18 -2.61 -7.25
C ASP A 146 -5.35 -1.55 -8.34
N LYS A 147 -6.50 -1.53 -9.02
CA LYS A 147 -6.73 -0.63 -10.15
C LYS A 147 -8.17 -0.17 -10.25
N LEU A 148 -8.35 1.12 -10.45
CA LEU A 148 -9.58 1.74 -10.93
C LEU A 148 -9.36 2.24 -12.35
N THR A 149 -10.35 2.11 -13.22
CA THR A 149 -10.41 2.84 -14.48
C THR A 149 -11.64 3.71 -14.49
N PHE A 150 -11.52 4.90 -15.03
CA PHE A 150 -12.58 5.88 -15.06
C PHE A 150 -12.62 6.61 -16.40
N ARG A 151 -13.69 7.32 -16.66
CA ARG A 151 -13.82 8.19 -17.82
C ARG A 151 -14.23 9.58 -17.39
N GLU A 152 -13.89 10.56 -18.20
CA GLU A 152 -14.28 11.95 -18.01
C GLU A 152 -15.77 12.13 -18.32
N ILE A 153 -16.46 12.90 -17.47
CA ILE A 153 -17.81 13.38 -17.75
C ILE A 153 -17.68 14.79 -18.33
N GLN A 154 -18.10 14.96 -19.58
CA GLN A 154 -18.05 16.26 -20.25
C GLN A 154 -19.33 17.03 -19.95
N ASP A 155 -19.22 18.25 -19.40
CA ASP A 155 -20.33 19.20 -19.33
C ASP A 155 -20.40 19.97 -20.68
N PRO A 156 -21.49 19.87 -21.44
CA PRO A 156 -21.62 20.59 -22.73
C PRO A 156 -21.50 22.11 -22.61
N ARG A 157 -21.62 22.64 -21.40
CA ARG A 157 -21.49 24.10 -21.13
C ARG A 157 -20.08 24.54 -20.80
N GLN A 158 -19.15 23.59 -20.68
CA GLN A 158 -17.75 23.84 -20.38
C GLN A 158 -16.87 23.41 -21.55
N PRO A 159 -15.67 23.98 -21.70
CA PRO A 159 -14.71 23.48 -22.67
C PRO A 159 -14.42 21.99 -22.40
N PRO A 160 -14.32 21.16 -23.46
CA PRO A 160 -13.95 19.76 -23.28
C PRO A 160 -12.60 19.63 -22.59
N TRP A 161 -12.51 18.68 -21.69
CA TRP A 161 -11.29 18.40 -20.92
C TRP A 161 -10.94 16.91 -20.98
N SER A 162 -9.70 16.59 -20.77
CA SER A 162 -9.21 15.22 -20.59
C SER A 162 -8.19 15.19 -19.46
N VAL A 163 -7.95 14.00 -18.90
CA VAL A 163 -6.85 13.77 -17.97
C VAL A 163 -5.54 14.04 -18.70
N GLN A 164 -4.70 14.89 -18.14
CA GLN A 164 -3.49 15.42 -18.78
C GLN A 164 -2.23 15.07 -17.96
N PRO A 165 -1.03 15.16 -18.56
CA PRO A 165 0.21 15.26 -17.81
C PRO A 165 0.09 16.35 -16.72
N GLY A 166 0.46 16.00 -15.47
CA GLY A 166 0.24 16.86 -14.29
C GLY A 166 -1.00 16.52 -13.46
N ASP A 167 -1.96 15.76 -14.00
CA ASP A 167 -3.07 15.21 -13.20
C ASP A 167 -2.69 13.92 -12.46
N SER A 168 -1.52 13.31 -12.76
CA SER A 168 -0.99 12.14 -12.03
C SER A 168 -0.83 12.46 -10.54
N GLY A 169 -1.39 11.65 -9.66
CA GLY A 169 -1.45 11.89 -8.22
C GLY A 169 -2.72 12.63 -7.76
N ALA A 170 -3.59 13.08 -8.69
CA ALA A 170 -4.87 13.67 -8.35
C ALA A 170 -5.75 12.67 -7.56
N LEU A 171 -6.57 13.18 -6.64
CA LEU A 171 -7.48 12.36 -5.86
C LEU A 171 -8.80 12.15 -6.58
N LEU A 172 -9.24 10.91 -6.68
CA LEU A 172 -10.64 10.57 -6.96
C LEU A 172 -11.42 10.59 -5.65
N MET A 173 -12.57 11.28 -5.64
CA MET A 173 -13.35 11.56 -4.44
C MET A 173 -14.82 11.19 -4.65
N VAL A 174 -15.47 10.65 -3.61
CA VAL A 174 -16.93 10.60 -3.49
C VAL A 174 -17.32 11.44 -2.27
N GLY A 175 -18.02 12.55 -2.50
CA GLY A 175 -18.18 13.57 -1.46
C GLY A 175 -16.83 14.11 -1.00
N ASN A 176 -16.52 13.89 0.27
CA ASN A 176 -15.24 14.27 0.89
C ASN A 176 -14.33 13.05 1.17
N VAL A 177 -14.67 11.88 0.65
CA VAL A 177 -13.93 10.64 0.93
C VAL A 177 -13.04 10.31 -0.27
N PRO A 178 -11.72 10.13 -0.10
CA PRO A 178 -10.84 9.69 -1.15
C PRO A 178 -11.14 8.24 -1.55
N VAL A 179 -11.15 7.99 -2.85
CA VAL A 179 -11.46 6.69 -3.47
C VAL A 179 -10.25 6.12 -4.19
N GLY A 180 -9.38 6.98 -4.73
CA GLY A 180 -8.18 6.55 -5.44
C GLY A 180 -7.25 7.71 -5.77
N ILE A 181 -6.03 7.34 -6.18
CA ILE A 181 -4.96 8.25 -6.64
C ILE A 181 -4.75 8.00 -8.12
N VAL A 182 -4.91 9.02 -8.96
CA VAL A 182 -4.71 8.94 -10.42
C VAL A 182 -3.24 8.61 -10.71
N GLN A 183 -3.02 7.61 -11.55
CA GLN A 183 -1.66 7.20 -11.94
C GLN A 183 -1.33 7.55 -13.37
N THR A 184 -2.22 7.25 -14.30
CA THR A 184 -1.95 7.43 -15.72
C THR A 184 -3.08 8.17 -16.41
N GLN A 185 -2.70 9.01 -17.37
CA GLN A 185 -3.64 9.51 -18.35
C GLN A 185 -4.10 8.37 -19.27
N GLY A 186 -5.31 8.49 -19.80
CA GLY A 186 -5.77 7.62 -20.86
C GLY A 186 -4.96 7.83 -22.15
N SER A 187 -4.82 6.79 -22.95
CA SER A 187 -4.40 6.88 -24.34
C SER A 187 -5.61 6.76 -25.25
N VAL A 188 -5.40 6.88 -26.56
CA VAL A 188 -6.47 6.69 -27.54
C VAL A 188 -7.18 5.33 -27.37
N ASP A 189 -6.44 4.32 -26.89
CA ASP A 189 -6.91 2.95 -26.73
C ASP A 189 -7.15 2.53 -25.27
N SER A 190 -6.92 3.42 -24.29
CA SER A 190 -7.06 3.08 -22.87
C SER A 190 -7.63 4.23 -22.04
N LEU A 191 -8.50 3.88 -21.10
CA LEU A 191 -9.03 4.84 -20.13
C LEU A 191 -7.99 5.22 -19.08
N PRO A 192 -8.10 6.42 -18.48
CA PRO A 192 -7.29 6.82 -17.33
C PRO A 192 -7.43 5.80 -16.20
N SER A 193 -6.37 5.64 -15.41
CA SER A 193 -6.34 4.71 -14.29
C SER A 193 -5.90 5.37 -12.99
N ALA A 194 -6.33 4.76 -11.88
CA ALA A 194 -5.97 5.17 -10.53
C ALA A 194 -5.72 3.92 -9.66
N ILE A 195 -4.88 4.07 -8.67
CA ILE A 195 -4.75 3.09 -7.57
C ILE A 195 -5.88 3.32 -6.57
N PRO A 196 -6.62 2.28 -6.12
CA PRO A 196 -7.64 2.43 -5.10
C PRO A 196 -7.07 2.98 -3.80
N TRP A 197 -7.77 3.91 -3.16
CA TRP A 197 -7.32 4.55 -1.92
C TRP A 197 -7.03 3.54 -0.79
N PRO A 198 -7.89 2.55 -0.47
CA PRO A 198 -7.58 1.57 0.56
C PRO A 198 -6.31 0.78 0.25
N TYR A 199 -6.02 0.53 -1.03
CA TYR A 199 -4.81 -0.16 -1.43
C TYR A 199 -3.56 0.74 -1.33
N ALA A 200 -3.68 2.03 -1.69
CA ALA A 200 -2.60 3.00 -1.49
C ALA A 200 -2.26 3.18 -0.01
N VAL A 201 -3.28 3.28 0.86
CA VAL A 201 -3.12 3.32 2.33
C VAL A 201 -2.44 2.05 2.83
N TYR A 202 -2.93 0.90 2.39
CA TYR A 202 -2.32 -0.38 2.72
C TYR A 202 -0.83 -0.43 2.36
N LEU A 203 -0.45 0.03 1.18
CA LEU A 203 0.95 0.10 0.75
C LEU A 203 1.78 1.08 1.61
N ALA A 204 1.18 2.17 2.09
CA ALA A 204 1.84 3.18 2.91
C ALA A 204 1.96 2.76 4.39
N ASP A 205 0.85 2.31 5.02
CA ASP A 205 0.83 1.81 6.41
C ASP A 205 1.76 0.63 6.61
N TRP A 206 1.89 -0.12 5.58
CA TRP A 206 2.69 -1.30 5.55
C TRP A 206 4.16 -1.07 5.86
N ARG A 207 4.63 0.16 5.70
CA ARG A 207 6.02 0.51 5.92
C ARG A 207 6.30 1.24 7.22
N SER A 208 5.35 1.90 7.80
CA SER A 208 5.49 2.42 9.16
C SER A 208 5.57 1.27 10.18
N ASN A 209 5.04 0.08 9.81
CA ASN A 209 5.00 -1.12 10.66
C ASN A 209 5.93 -2.26 10.21
N SER A 210 6.57 -2.16 9.05
CA SER A 210 7.50 -3.19 8.55
C SER A 210 8.92 -2.67 8.62
N THR A 211 9.61 -2.97 9.70
CA THR A 211 11.07 -2.90 9.72
C THR A 211 11.62 -4.01 8.81
N VAL A 212 11.58 -3.80 7.49
CA VAL A 212 12.41 -4.60 6.57
C VAL A 212 13.84 -4.14 6.81
N GLN A 213 14.47 -4.69 7.82
CA GLN A 213 15.90 -4.53 7.97
C GLN A 213 16.61 -5.40 6.94
N PRO A 214 17.65 -4.87 6.24
CA PRO A 214 18.61 -5.74 5.60
C PRO A 214 19.04 -6.75 6.66
N ALA A 215 18.92 -8.04 6.37
CA ALA A 215 19.36 -9.06 7.33
C ALA A 215 20.81 -8.74 7.69
N ALA A 216 21.03 -8.28 8.93
CA ALA A 216 22.38 -8.13 9.44
C ALA A 216 23.06 -9.50 9.32
N PRO A 217 24.33 -9.58 8.91
CA PRO A 217 25.04 -10.85 8.88
C PRO A 217 24.86 -11.48 10.25
N ALA A 218 24.25 -12.66 10.28
CA ALA A 218 23.70 -13.35 11.43
C ALA A 218 24.65 -13.30 12.64
N ALA A 219 24.40 -12.38 13.54
CA ALA A 219 24.97 -12.38 14.86
C ALA A 219 23.87 -12.83 15.82
N SER A 220 24.04 -14.05 16.29
CA SER A 220 23.30 -14.73 17.34
C SER A 220 22.33 -15.82 16.87
N ALA A 221 22.67 -17.00 17.35
CA ALA A 221 22.07 -18.28 17.09
C ALA A 221 20.61 -18.40 17.56
N ALA A 222 19.69 -17.76 16.86
CA ALA A 222 18.33 -18.24 16.84
C ALA A 222 18.34 -19.55 16.03
N VAL A 223 17.92 -20.63 16.64
CA VAL A 223 17.85 -21.94 15.97
C VAL A 223 16.81 -21.81 14.87
N PRO A 224 17.17 -22.01 13.59
CA PRO A 224 16.18 -21.97 12.55
C PRO A 224 15.17 -23.09 12.79
N GLU A 225 13.89 -22.74 12.84
CA GLU A 225 12.82 -23.72 12.85
C GLU A 225 12.87 -24.48 11.52
N THR A 226 13.00 -25.78 11.56
CA THR A 226 12.89 -26.59 10.38
C THR A 226 11.45 -26.59 9.86
N ALA A 227 11.29 -26.43 8.57
CA ALA A 227 9.96 -26.40 7.95
C ALA A 227 9.92 -27.34 6.74
N THR A 228 8.73 -27.74 6.33
CA THR A 228 8.48 -28.44 5.08
C THR A 228 7.38 -27.73 4.30
N VAL A 229 7.52 -27.68 2.98
CA VAL A 229 6.47 -27.15 2.11
C VAL A 229 5.33 -28.18 2.04
N LEU A 230 4.14 -27.77 2.39
CA LEU A 230 2.92 -28.59 2.27
C LEU A 230 2.26 -28.44 0.91
N ARG A 231 2.20 -27.21 0.41
CA ARG A 231 1.61 -26.91 -0.90
C ARG A 231 2.08 -25.56 -1.44
N THR A 232 1.99 -25.44 -2.75
CA THR A 232 2.08 -24.16 -3.49
C THR A 232 1.09 -24.13 -4.64
N THR A 233 0.58 -22.96 -4.99
CA THR A 233 -0.29 -22.76 -6.16
C THR A 233 0.50 -22.46 -7.43
N ALA A 234 1.80 -22.14 -7.31
CA ALA A 234 2.66 -21.88 -8.47
C ALA A 234 3.17 -23.18 -9.11
N ARG A 235 3.33 -23.18 -10.42
CA ARG A 235 3.89 -24.30 -11.16
C ARG A 235 5.40 -24.16 -11.26
N PRO A 236 6.21 -25.18 -10.92
CA PRO A 236 7.63 -25.13 -11.10
C PRO A 236 7.97 -25.05 -12.62
N LEU A 237 8.98 -24.25 -12.96
CA LEU A 237 9.44 -24.07 -14.33
C LEU A 237 10.26 -25.27 -14.82
N ALA A 238 10.91 -26.00 -13.92
CA ALA A 238 11.69 -27.21 -14.21
C ALA A 238 11.49 -28.27 -13.12
N GLN A 239 11.85 -29.52 -13.40
CA GLN A 239 11.69 -30.60 -12.41
C GLN A 239 12.59 -30.42 -11.17
N ASP A 240 13.72 -29.75 -11.33
CA ASP A 240 14.68 -29.44 -10.28
C ASP A 240 14.35 -28.15 -9.51
N SER A 241 13.28 -27.46 -9.87
CA SER A 241 12.77 -26.25 -9.20
C SER A 241 11.60 -26.55 -8.25
N SER A 242 11.65 -27.67 -7.56
CA SER A 242 10.60 -28.07 -6.60
C SER A 242 10.48 -27.09 -5.44
N ALA A 243 9.27 -26.91 -4.94
CA ALA A 243 9.01 -25.96 -3.83
C ALA A 243 9.68 -26.40 -2.51
N GLU A 244 10.04 -27.69 -2.35
CA GLU A 244 10.77 -28.19 -1.19
C GLU A 244 12.10 -27.46 -0.99
N ILE A 245 12.71 -26.96 -2.07
CA ILE A 245 13.96 -26.17 -2.02
C ILE A 245 13.82 -24.96 -1.07
N LEU A 246 12.63 -24.36 -0.99
CA LEU A 246 12.38 -23.17 -0.16
C LEU A 246 12.70 -23.37 1.31
N THR A 247 12.74 -24.60 1.79
CA THR A 247 12.98 -24.93 3.20
C THR A 247 14.25 -25.74 3.44
N LEU A 248 15.03 -26.01 2.39
CA LEU A 248 16.30 -26.74 2.52
C LEU A 248 17.40 -25.85 3.16
N PRO A 249 18.40 -26.47 3.84
CA PRO A 249 19.56 -25.74 4.36
C PRO A 249 20.37 -25.03 3.26
N ARG A 250 21.08 -23.97 3.65
CA ARG A 250 21.96 -23.17 2.75
C ARG A 250 22.95 -24.01 1.94
N SER A 251 23.41 -25.07 2.51
CA SER A 251 24.39 -25.98 1.88
C SER A 251 23.82 -26.84 0.76
N SER A 252 22.51 -26.94 0.64
CA SER A 252 21.87 -27.85 -0.34
C SER A 252 21.90 -27.32 -1.76
N GLY A 253 22.13 -26.02 -1.95
CA GLY A 253 22.02 -25.36 -3.25
C GLY A 253 20.61 -25.46 -3.83
N GLY A 254 20.38 -24.79 -4.91
CA GLY A 254 19.09 -24.82 -5.61
C GLY A 254 18.26 -23.57 -5.38
N GLU A 255 17.38 -23.33 -6.34
CA GLU A 255 16.51 -22.17 -6.37
C GLU A 255 15.13 -22.60 -6.84
N TRP A 256 14.11 -22.04 -6.23
CA TRP A 256 12.75 -22.26 -6.66
C TRP A 256 12.39 -21.25 -7.76
N HIS A 257 12.05 -21.78 -8.93
CA HIS A 257 11.54 -20.99 -10.05
C HIS A 257 10.16 -21.47 -10.43
N ALA A 258 9.22 -20.57 -10.50
CA ALA A 258 7.84 -20.93 -10.78
C ALA A 258 7.11 -19.85 -11.58
N THR A 259 6.01 -20.26 -12.23
CA THR A 259 5.04 -19.37 -12.84
C THR A 259 3.74 -19.50 -12.08
N PRO A 260 3.15 -18.39 -11.60
CA PRO A 260 1.84 -18.43 -10.96
C PRO A 260 0.76 -18.86 -11.94
N VAL A 261 -0.16 -19.70 -11.47
CA VAL A 261 -1.37 -20.04 -12.21
C VAL A 261 -2.35 -18.86 -12.10
N GLU A 262 -2.41 -18.30 -10.89
CA GLU A 262 -3.22 -17.14 -10.52
C GLU A 262 -2.53 -16.39 -9.38
N TRP A 263 -2.71 -15.09 -9.33
CA TRP A 263 -2.31 -14.29 -8.18
C TRP A 263 -3.44 -14.22 -7.14
N PRO A 264 -3.15 -14.26 -5.84
CA PRO A 264 -1.82 -14.42 -5.23
C PRO A 264 -1.32 -15.87 -5.30
N VAL A 265 0.01 -16.02 -5.40
CA VAL A 265 0.65 -17.33 -5.19
C VAL A 265 0.63 -17.65 -3.71
N GLU A 266 0.15 -18.84 -3.36
CA GLU A 266 0.16 -19.35 -2.00
C GLU A 266 1.29 -20.36 -1.81
N ILE A 267 2.04 -20.22 -0.71
CA ILE A 267 2.99 -21.20 -0.20
C ILE A 267 2.60 -21.50 1.24
N VAL A 268 2.35 -22.77 1.55
CA VAL A 268 2.05 -23.20 2.91
C VAL A 268 3.17 -24.10 3.42
N LEU A 269 3.73 -23.72 4.57
CA LEU A 269 4.80 -24.43 5.26
C LEU A 269 4.26 -25.02 6.55
N ALA A 270 4.70 -26.26 6.86
CA ALA A 270 4.52 -26.84 8.20
C ALA A 270 5.85 -26.70 8.95
N LEU A 271 5.79 -26.29 10.21
CA LEU A 271 6.94 -26.29 11.10
C LEU A 271 7.19 -27.73 11.57
N ASN A 272 8.44 -28.18 11.45
CA ASN A 272 8.87 -29.52 11.81
C ASN A 272 9.23 -29.53 13.31
N GLY A 273 8.29 -29.81 14.14
CA GLY A 273 8.46 -29.92 15.58
C GLY A 273 7.22 -30.55 16.21
N ALA A 274 7.37 -31.14 17.38
CA ALA A 274 6.33 -31.99 17.95
C ALA A 274 5.02 -31.27 18.25
N ASP A 275 5.03 -29.94 18.52
CA ASP A 275 3.81 -29.29 18.94
C ASP A 275 3.53 -27.93 18.30
N VAL A 276 4.20 -26.88 18.69
CA VAL A 276 3.98 -25.52 18.19
C VAL A 276 5.31 -24.79 18.30
N GLY A 277 5.89 -24.37 17.17
CA GLY A 277 7.08 -23.53 17.16
C GLY A 277 6.75 -22.07 17.50
N ARG A 278 7.68 -21.36 18.12
CA ARG A 278 7.61 -19.90 18.23
C ARG A 278 8.23 -19.30 17.00
N VAL A 279 7.48 -18.47 16.29
CA VAL A 279 7.97 -17.73 15.12
C VAL A 279 8.20 -16.29 15.52
N SER A 280 9.43 -15.83 15.37
CA SER A 280 9.83 -14.43 15.61
C SER A 280 10.12 -13.67 14.32
N ALA A 281 10.60 -14.37 13.27
CA ALA A 281 10.87 -13.73 11.99
C ALA A 281 10.75 -14.70 10.81
N LEU A 282 10.53 -14.15 9.61
CA LEU A 282 10.69 -14.83 8.33
C LEU A 282 11.67 -14.07 7.45
N THR A 283 12.66 -14.79 6.91
CA THR A 283 13.63 -14.22 5.97
C THR A 283 13.41 -14.81 4.59
N PHE A 284 13.21 -13.94 3.61
CA PHE A 284 13.14 -14.28 2.19
C PHE A 284 14.52 -14.09 1.59
N VAL A 285 15.12 -15.17 1.10
CA VAL A 285 16.43 -15.16 0.45
C VAL A 285 16.24 -15.17 -1.05
N ARG A 286 16.85 -14.22 -1.73
CA ARG A 286 16.78 -14.09 -3.18
C ARG A 286 17.45 -15.29 -3.88
N ALA A 287 16.93 -15.69 -5.03
CA ALA A 287 17.63 -16.58 -5.97
C ALA A 287 18.82 -15.83 -6.61
N GLY A 288 19.95 -16.50 -6.79
CA GLY A 288 21.22 -15.86 -7.18
C GLY A 288 21.15 -15.12 -8.50
N ASP A 289 20.82 -15.82 -9.59
CA ASP A 289 20.87 -15.25 -10.94
C ASP A 289 19.54 -14.63 -11.43
N ALA A 290 18.45 -14.82 -10.71
CA ALA A 290 17.12 -14.43 -11.12
C ALA A 290 16.64 -13.14 -10.40
N SER A 291 17.47 -12.13 -10.31
CA SER A 291 17.18 -10.87 -9.58
C SER A 291 15.88 -10.19 -10.00
N ASN A 292 15.45 -10.36 -11.26
CA ASN A 292 14.22 -9.75 -11.77
C ASN A 292 12.96 -10.57 -11.51
N ALA A 293 13.08 -11.83 -11.06
CA ALA A 293 11.94 -12.70 -10.77
C ALA A 293 11.62 -12.82 -9.27
N HIS A 294 12.24 -11.98 -8.43
CA HIS A 294 12.00 -11.99 -7.00
C HIS A 294 10.53 -11.60 -6.66
N PRO A 295 9.90 -12.24 -5.67
CA PRO A 295 8.63 -11.76 -5.13
C PRO A 295 8.72 -10.29 -4.74
N ARG A 296 7.63 -9.57 -4.93
CA ARG A 296 7.55 -8.14 -4.59
C ARG A 296 6.68 -7.93 -3.37
N GLU A 297 5.42 -8.22 -3.47
CA GLU A 297 4.45 -8.05 -2.38
C GLU A 297 4.15 -9.39 -1.75
N VAL A 298 4.44 -9.52 -0.47
CA VAL A 298 4.20 -10.74 0.28
C VAL A 298 3.43 -10.46 1.56
N GLU A 299 2.54 -11.35 1.95
CA GLU A 299 1.85 -11.33 3.24
C GLU A 299 2.02 -12.69 3.91
N VAL A 300 2.29 -12.67 5.21
CA VAL A 300 2.54 -13.87 6.01
C VAL A 300 1.45 -14.04 7.04
N PHE A 301 0.97 -15.26 7.15
CA PHE A 301 -0.01 -15.67 8.15
C PHE A 301 0.52 -16.83 8.97
N LEU A 302 0.12 -16.89 10.22
CA LEU A 302 0.40 -17.98 11.12
C LEU A 302 -0.87 -18.69 11.53
N SER A 303 -0.79 -20.01 11.70
CA SER A 303 -1.86 -20.84 12.29
C SER A 303 -1.31 -21.79 13.33
N ARG A 304 -2.05 -21.95 14.43
CA ARG A 304 -1.80 -22.99 15.45
C ARG A 304 -2.45 -24.33 15.09
N ASP A 305 -3.29 -24.32 14.08
CA ASP A 305 -4.12 -25.48 13.72
C ASP A 305 -3.35 -26.43 12.81
N ALA A 306 -3.36 -27.73 13.13
CA ALA A 306 -2.69 -28.74 12.33
C ALA A 306 -3.39 -28.99 10.98
N GLU A 307 -4.69 -28.73 10.89
CA GLU A 307 -5.50 -28.92 9.68
C GLU A 307 -5.92 -27.62 8.99
N GLY A 308 -5.67 -26.54 9.59
CA GLY A 308 -5.76 -25.11 9.60
C GLY A 308 -6.21 -24.30 8.42
N GLU A 309 -7.35 -24.51 7.76
CA GLU A 309 -7.86 -23.52 6.78
C GLU A 309 -8.65 -22.36 7.42
N ARG A 310 -9.00 -22.46 8.71
CA ARG A 310 -9.94 -21.52 9.36
C ARG A 310 -9.34 -20.58 10.41
N SER A 311 -8.08 -20.74 10.76
CA SER A 311 -7.47 -20.02 11.89
C SER A 311 -6.24 -19.18 11.53
N TRP A 312 -6.11 -18.77 10.28
CA TRP A 312 -5.00 -17.93 9.84
C TRP A 312 -5.10 -16.53 10.46
N LYS A 313 -4.03 -16.10 11.11
CA LYS A 313 -3.88 -14.74 11.63
C LYS A 313 -2.74 -14.07 10.91
N SER A 314 -2.95 -12.86 10.42
CA SER A 314 -1.90 -12.08 9.80
C SER A 314 -0.74 -11.90 10.76
N PHE A 315 0.46 -12.19 10.27
CA PHE A 315 1.72 -12.03 10.96
C PHE A 315 2.38 -10.71 10.57
N GLY A 316 2.34 -10.41 9.28
CA GLY A 316 2.93 -9.24 8.68
C GLY A 316 2.95 -9.37 7.18
N ASN A 317 3.36 -8.32 6.55
CA ASN A 317 3.43 -8.21 5.12
C ASN A 317 4.69 -7.43 4.75
N ALA A 318 5.28 -7.57 3.53
CA ALA A 318 6.47 -6.86 3.07
C ALA A 318 6.51 -6.62 1.55
N VAL A 319 7.04 -5.47 1.08
CA VAL A 319 7.51 -5.29 -0.29
C VAL A 319 8.98 -5.66 -0.30
N LEU A 320 9.29 -6.77 -0.90
CA LEU A 320 10.67 -7.21 -1.00
C LEU A 320 11.39 -6.42 -2.10
N SER A 321 12.58 -5.91 -1.79
CA SER A 321 13.43 -5.25 -2.76
C SER A 321 14.09 -6.29 -3.67
N LYS A 322 14.20 -5.98 -4.94
CA LYS A 322 14.95 -6.84 -5.89
C LYS A 322 16.47 -6.81 -5.69
N ASP A 323 16.98 -5.80 -4.97
CA ASP A 323 18.41 -5.52 -4.86
C ASP A 323 19.05 -6.13 -3.59
N LEU A 324 18.23 -6.59 -2.63
CA LEU A 324 18.73 -7.19 -1.39
C LEU A 324 18.80 -8.72 -1.51
N GLU A 325 19.92 -9.29 -1.04
CA GLU A 325 20.14 -10.75 -1.04
C GLU A 325 19.17 -11.48 -0.10
N ALA A 326 18.89 -10.88 1.06
CA ALA A 326 17.96 -11.43 2.04
C ALA A 326 17.19 -10.31 2.72
N GLN A 327 15.92 -10.56 3.04
CA GLN A 327 15.03 -9.60 3.68
C GLN A 327 14.17 -10.29 4.71
N THR A 328 14.11 -9.71 5.91
CA THR A 328 13.45 -10.30 7.06
C THR A 328 12.20 -9.50 7.43
N ILE A 329 11.11 -10.22 7.69
CA ILE A 329 9.92 -9.71 8.35
C ILE A 329 10.01 -10.13 9.81
N ASP A 330 10.23 -9.17 10.70
CA ASP A 330 10.34 -9.40 12.13
C ASP A 330 8.99 -9.19 12.82
N LEU A 331 8.76 -9.97 13.88
CA LEU A 331 7.67 -9.72 14.82
C LEU A 331 8.21 -9.03 16.07
N ALA A 332 7.55 -7.97 16.47
CA ALA A 332 7.83 -7.35 17.78
C ALA A 332 7.63 -8.32 18.96
N VAL A 333 6.74 -9.31 18.80
CA VAL A 333 6.48 -10.36 19.80
C VAL A 333 6.36 -11.71 19.08
N PRO A 334 7.20 -12.71 19.43
CA PRO A 334 7.15 -14.05 18.86
C PRO A 334 5.76 -14.69 19.04
N ARG A 335 5.29 -15.38 18.03
CA ARG A 335 3.96 -16.04 18.05
C ARG A 335 4.06 -17.55 17.86
N LEU A 336 3.23 -18.27 18.58
CA LEU A 336 3.11 -19.72 18.44
C LEU A 336 2.41 -20.07 17.13
N ALA A 337 3.02 -20.96 16.35
CA ALA A 337 2.48 -21.45 15.09
C ALA A 337 2.83 -22.92 14.86
N ARG A 338 2.00 -23.63 14.09
CA ARG A 338 2.29 -24.93 13.47
C ARG A 338 2.48 -24.81 11.98
N ARG A 339 1.87 -23.79 11.40
CA ARG A 339 1.93 -23.52 9.96
C ARG A 339 2.17 -22.06 9.69
N VAL A 340 2.90 -21.82 8.61
CA VAL A 340 3.14 -20.51 8.02
C VAL A 340 2.54 -20.53 6.62
N ARG A 341 1.79 -19.51 6.28
CA ARG A 341 1.25 -19.29 4.95
C ARG A 341 1.82 -17.99 4.41
N VAL A 342 2.44 -18.06 3.26
CA VAL A 342 2.93 -16.90 2.53
C VAL A 342 2.04 -16.70 1.32
N LEU A 343 1.47 -15.51 1.18
CA LEU A 343 0.80 -15.06 -0.03
C LEU A 343 1.71 -14.08 -0.75
N ILE A 344 2.01 -14.36 -2.01
CA ILE A 344 2.78 -13.49 -2.89
C ILE A 344 1.80 -12.88 -3.88
N TYR A 345 1.61 -11.57 -3.80
CA TYR A 345 0.62 -10.85 -4.62
C TYR A 345 1.19 -10.32 -5.93
N SER A 346 2.51 -10.13 -6.00
CA SER A 346 3.20 -9.67 -7.21
C SER A 346 4.67 -10.06 -7.19
N GLY A 347 5.31 -10.03 -8.36
CA GLY A 347 6.74 -10.20 -8.55
C GLY A 347 7.35 -8.99 -9.25
N TRP A 348 8.68 -8.90 -9.28
CA TRP A 348 9.40 -7.88 -10.03
C TRP A 348 9.51 -8.22 -11.52
N ALA A 349 9.38 -9.49 -11.90
CA ALA A 349 9.38 -9.90 -13.31
C ALA A 349 8.07 -9.52 -14.00
N THR A 350 8.17 -8.97 -15.20
CA THR A 350 7.02 -8.58 -16.03
C THR A 350 6.36 -9.73 -16.76
N ASP A 351 7.06 -10.87 -16.87
CA ASP A 351 6.58 -12.11 -17.50
C ASP A 351 5.80 -13.01 -16.52
N GLY A 352 5.64 -12.56 -15.27
CA GLY A 352 4.93 -13.31 -14.22
C GLY A 352 5.76 -14.44 -13.60
N THR A 353 7.06 -14.58 -13.91
CA THR A 353 7.92 -15.56 -13.22
C THR A 353 8.22 -15.13 -11.79
N ILE A 354 8.38 -16.10 -10.89
CA ILE A 354 8.80 -15.91 -9.50
C ILE A 354 9.99 -16.81 -9.24
N SER A 355 11.00 -16.28 -8.53
CA SER A 355 12.11 -17.07 -8.02
C SER A 355 12.48 -16.69 -6.61
N LEU A 356 12.78 -17.69 -5.79
CA LEU A 356 13.28 -17.57 -4.44
C LEU A 356 14.39 -18.59 -4.19
N GLY A 357 15.45 -18.18 -3.50
CA GLY A 357 16.44 -19.10 -2.99
C GLY A 357 15.86 -19.96 -1.86
N ARG A 358 15.22 -19.28 -0.88
CA ARG A 358 14.54 -19.97 0.23
C ARG A 358 13.73 -19.02 1.12
N ILE A 359 13.00 -19.63 2.07
CA ILE A 359 12.31 -18.98 3.17
C ILE A 359 12.89 -19.55 4.48
N GLU A 360 13.57 -18.71 5.26
CA GLU A 360 14.10 -19.07 6.56
C GLU A 360 13.11 -18.61 7.64
N ILE A 361 12.78 -19.49 8.58
CA ILE A 361 11.89 -19.18 9.70
C ILE A 361 12.73 -19.16 10.95
N THR A 362 12.69 -18.06 11.67
CA THR A 362 13.40 -17.88 12.93
C THR A 362 12.42 -18.04 14.09
N GLY A 363 12.80 -18.83 15.08
CA GLY A 363 12.02 -19.10 16.28
C GLY A 363 12.87 -19.00 17.55
N GLU A 364 12.19 -18.98 18.73
CA GLU A 364 12.79 -19.06 20.05
C GLU A 364 12.40 -20.37 20.74
#